data_51266f2657f166c3e3a9fe8eb9745d80
#
_entry.id   51266f2657f166c3e3a9fe8eb9745d80
#
_cell.length_a   1.000
_cell.length_b   1.000
_cell.length_c   1.000
_cell.angle_alpha   90.00
_cell.angle_beta   90.00
_cell.angle_gamma   90.00
#
_symmetry.space_group_name_H-M   'P 1'
#
loop_
_entity.id
_entity.type
_entity.pdbx_description
1 polymer ?
#
loop_
_entity_poly.entity_id
_entity_poly.type
_entity_poly.pdbx_seq_one_letter_code
_entity_poly.pdbx_strand_id
1 'polypeptide(L)'
;MVEGSSVVADRFIEIPLGRVGELMERLKLGPIEAAKKGQFRCLIGKMERRGNRTSIRIRVEIDSHGVDLESYQSWVVFNRLQSKVGDLSREPFGYSIEGQDSTFAEVTYHLPAALPADATLSYRALASMRKVPIRLDFKGIPPW
;
A
#
# COMPACT_ATOMS: atom_id res chain seq x y z
N MET A 1 31.38 2.72 -19.53
CA MET A 1 29.94 2.43 -19.51
C MET A 1 29.64 1.27 -18.58
N VAL A 2 28.67 1.44 -17.70
CA VAL A 2 28.20 0.39 -16.79
C VAL A 2 26.73 0.13 -17.11
N GLU A 3 26.38 -1.14 -17.19
CA GLU A 3 25.00 -1.57 -17.40
C GLU A 3 24.49 -2.27 -16.15
N GLY A 4 23.23 -2.02 -15.83
CA GLY A 4 22.56 -2.63 -14.70
C GLY A 4 21.07 -2.54 -14.87
N SER A 5 20.34 -2.83 -13.80
CA SER A 5 18.89 -2.68 -13.78
C SER A 5 18.42 -2.10 -12.46
N SER A 6 17.32 -1.38 -12.53
CA SER A 6 16.63 -0.82 -11.37
C SER A 6 15.18 -1.28 -11.35
N VAL A 7 14.66 -1.51 -10.16
CA VAL A 7 13.24 -1.79 -9.98
C VAL A 7 12.52 -0.47 -9.76
N VAL A 8 11.51 -0.22 -10.56
CA VAL A 8 10.70 1.01 -10.45
C VAL A 8 9.24 0.69 -10.23
N ALA A 9 8.55 1.59 -9.55
CA ALA A 9 7.10 1.56 -9.45
C ALA A 9 6.52 1.85 -10.84
N ASP A 10 5.73 0.92 -11.35
CA ASP A 10 5.17 1.02 -12.69
C ASP A 10 3.81 1.69 -12.68
N ARG A 11 2.95 1.31 -11.75
CA ARG A 11 1.58 1.80 -11.70
C ARG A 11 1.05 1.86 -10.28
N PHE A 12 0.31 2.94 -9.99
CA PHE A 12 -0.45 3.11 -8.75
C PHE A 12 -1.94 3.08 -9.04
N ILE A 13 -2.71 2.61 -8.09
CA ILE A 13 -4.17 2.59 -8.15
C ILE A 13 -4.72 3.32 -6.93
N GLU A 14 -5.66 4.25 -7.17
CA GLU A 14 -6.43 4.89 -6.12
C GLU A 14 -7.69 4.08 -5.85
N ILE A 15 -7.89 3.68 -4.60
CA ILE A 15 -8.99 2.78 -4.21
C ILE A 15 -9.83 3.46 -3.15
N PRO A 16 -11.09 3.81 -3.46
CA PRO A 16 -12.01 4.21 -2.41
C PRO A 16 -12.42 2.96 -1.62
N LEU A 17 -12.07 2.92 -0.35
CA LEU A 17 -12.39 1.76 0.49
C LEU A 17 -13.82 1.81 1.00
N GLY A 18 -14.34 3.03 1.23
CA GLY A 18 -15.70 3.23 1.70
C GLY A 18 -15.78 3.83 3.09
N ARG A 19 -16.98 3.77 3.69
CA ARG A 19 -17.23 4.31 5.03
C ARG A 19 -16.85 3.31 6.10
N VAL A 20 -16.30 3.80 7.18
CA VAL A 20 -15.84 2.97 8.31
C VAL A 20 -16.97 2.07 8.84
N GLY A 21 -18.16 2.63 9.05
CA GLY A 21 -19.29 1.85 9.57
C GLY A 21 -19.70 0.70 8.67
N GLU A 22 -19.77 0.95 7.36
CA GLU A 22 -20.08 -0.10 6.38
C GLU A 22 -18.99 -1.17 6.31
N LEU A 23 -17.74 -0.76 6.36
CA LEU A 23 -16.62 -1.70 6.33
C LEU A 23 -16.62 -2.61 7.56
N MET A 24 -16.87 -2.05 8.75
CA MET A 24 -16.91 -2.84 9.97
C MET A 24 -18.05 -3.86 9.94
N GLU A 25 -19.22 -3.51 9.40
CA GLU A 25 -20.34 -4.44 9.25
C GLU A 25 -19.98 -5.55 8.25
N ARG A 26 -19.42 -5.21 7.10
CA ARG A 26 -19.03 -6.19 6.08
C ARG A 26 -17.95 -7.13 6.59
N LEU A 27 -17.00 -6.65 7.39
CA LEU A 27 -15.91 -7.46 7.93
C LEU A 27 -16.38 -8.53 8.90
N LYS A 28 -17.58 -8.40 9.48
CA LYS A 28 -18.18 -9.47 10.28
C LYS A 28 -18.43 -10.73 9.46
N LEU A 29 -18.58 -10.59 8.15
CA LEU A 29 -18.80 -11.70 7.22
C LEU A 29 -17.51 -12.24 6.62
N GLY A 30 -16.38 -11.60 6.85
CA GLY A 30 -15.08 -12.00 6.34
C GLY A 30 -14.33 -10.87 5.66
N PRO A 31 -13.13 -11.15 5.12
CA PRO A 31 -12.34 -10.15 4.42
C PRO A 31 -13.09 -9.55 3.22
N ILE A 32 -12.77 -8.29 2.93
CA ILE A 32 -13.39 -7.53 1.84
C ILE A 32 -12.40 -7.37 0.71
N GLU A 33 -12.78 -7.75 -0.51
CA GLU A 33 -12.01 -7.42 -1.71
C GLU A 33 -12.39 -5.99 -2.14
N ALA A 34 -11.49 -5.04 -1.87
CA ALA A 34 -11.73 -3.63 -2.17
C ALA A 34 -11.45 -3.30 -3.64
N ALA A 35 -10.54 -4.02 -4.26
CA ALA A 35 -10.21 -3.84 -5.66
C ALA A 35 -9.55 -5.08 -6.23
N LYS A 36 -9.76 -5.30 -7.53
CA LYS A 36 -9.08 -6.35 -8.29
C LYS A 36 -8.90 -5.87 -9.73
N LYS A 37 -7.68 -5.97 -10.24
CA LYS A 37 -7.40 -5.64 -11.63
C LYS A 37 -6.18 -6.45 -12.10
N GLY A 38 -6.42 -7.41 -13.01
CA GLY A 38 -5.38 -8.34 -13.43
C GLY A 38 -4.87 -9.14 -12.25
N GLN A 39 -3.56 -9.09 -11.99
CA GLN A 39 -2.93 -9.75 -10.85
C GLN A 39 -2.99 -8.92 -9.57
N PHE A 40 -3.39 -7.66 -9.67
CA PHE A 40 -3.53 -6.78 -8.52
C PHE A 40 -4.81 -7.10 -7.74
N ARG A 41 -4.68 -7.20 -6.41
CA ARG A 41 -5.83 -7.30 -5.50
C ARG A 41 -5.55 -6.47 -4.26
N CYS A 42 -6.58 -5.85 -3.73
CA CYS A 42 -6.53 -5.16 -2.45
C CYS A 42 -7.64 -5.72 -1.56
N LEU A 43 -7.26 -6.23 -0.41
CA LEU A 43 -8.16 -6.87 0.54
C LEU A 43 -8.07 -6.17 1.88
N ILE A 44 -9.23 -5.93 2.51
CA ILE A 44 -9.29 -5.48 3.89
C ILE A 44 -9.57 -6.71 4.74
N GLY A 45 -8.63 -7.06 5.62
CA GLY A 45 -8.74 -8.26 6.45
C GLY A 45 -9.35 -8.02 7.81
N LYS A 46 -9.11 -6.85 8.39
CA LYS A 46 -9.54 -6.58 9.76
C LYS A 46 -9.59 -5.07 10.02
N MET A 47 -10.52 -4.66 10.85
CA MET A 47 -10.58 -3.30 11.37
C MET A 47 -10.99 -3.34 12.83
N GLU A 48 -10.25 -2.64 13.69
CA GLU A 48 -10.54 -2.55 15.12
C GLU A 48 -10.52 -1.11 15.58
N ARG A 49 -11.43 -0.80 16.50
CA ARG A 49 -11.46 0.46 17.22
C ARG A 49 -11.20 0.18 18.69
N ARG A 50 -10.13 0.74 19.24
CA ARG A 50 -9.76 0.59 20.65
C ARG A 50 -9.43 1.96 21.23
N GLY A 51 -10.28 2.42 22.17
CA GLY A 51 -10.11 3.74 22.77
C GLY A 51 -10.12 4.82 21.70
N ASN A 52 -9.03 5.57 21.59
CA ASN A 52 -8.88 6.66 20.63
C ASN A 52 -8.13 6.25 19.36
N ARG A 53 -8.06 4.94 19.07
CA ARG A 53 -7.32 4.44 17.91
C ARG A 53 -8.18 3.57 17.04
N THR A 54 -7.90 3.64 15.74
CA THR A 54 -8.46 2.72 14.75
C THR A 54 -7.31 2.03 14.04
N SER A 55 -7.37 0.71 13.95
CA SER A 55 -6.40 -0.08 13.19
C SER A 55 -7.10 -0.76 12.03
N ILE A 56 -6.44 -0.80 10.88
CA ILE A 56 -6.95 -1.47 9.70
C ILE A 56 -5.82 -2.30 9.06
N ARG A 57 -6.12 -3.57 8.78
CA ARG A 57 -5.19 -4.47 8.10
C ARG A 57 -5.57 -4.55 6.63
N ILE A 58 -4.61 -4.23 5.77
CA ILE A 58 -4.78 -4.24 4.32
C ILE A 58 -3.75 -5.19 3.72
N ARG A 59 -4.21 -6.09 2.85
CA ARG A 59 -3.36 -6.96 2.06
C ARG A 59 -3.42 -6.52 0.60
N VAL A 60 -2.26 -6.31 0.00
CA VAL A 60 -2.13 -5.96 -1.40
C VAL A 60 -1.33 -7.04 -2.10
N GLU A 61 -1.87 -7.57 -3.18
CA GLU A 61 -1.19 -8.48 -4.09
C GLU A 61 -0.91 -7.72 -5.37
N ILE A 62 0.32 -7.80 -5.84
CA ILE A 62 0.76 -7.01 -6.99
C ILE A 62 1.29 -7.88 -8.11
N ASP A 63 1.34 -7.31 -9.30
CA ASP A 63 2.08 -7.87 -10.42
C ASP A 63 3.51 -7.36 -10.37
N SER A 64 4.43 -8.23 -9.99
CA SER A 64 5.85 -7.89 -9.91
C SER A 64 6.58 -8.05 -11.24
N HIS A 65 5.90 -8.55 -12.27
CA HIS A 65 6.51 -8.90 -13.56
C HIS A 65 7.75 -9.81 -13.40
N GLY A 66 7.72 -10.71 -12.41
CA GLY A 66 8.83 -11.60 -12.13
C GLY A 66 10.01 -10.95 -11.44
N VAL A 67 9.86 -9.72 -10.95
CA VAL A 67 10.90 -9.03 -10.20
C VAL A 67 10.98 -9.59 -8.79
N ASP A 68 12.17 -10.03 -8.37
CA ASP A 68 12.45 -10.40 -7.00
C ASP A 68 13.05 -9.21 -6.27
N LEU A 69 12.45 -8.88 -5.11
CA LEU A 69 12.96 -7.85 -4.23
C LEU A 69 13.81 -8.48 -3.15
N GLU A 70 14.91 -7.82 -2.85
CA GLU A 70 15.70 -8.16 -1.67
C GLU A 70 14.86 -8.00 -0.41
N SER A 71 15.14 -8.80 0.62
CA SER A 71 14.35 -8.83 1.84
C SER A 71 14.29 -7.49 2.58
N TYR A 72 15.27 -6.62 2.38
CA TYR A 72 15.30 -5.29 2.97
C TYR A 72 14.55 -4.24 2.14
N GLN A 73 14.14 -4.56 0.91
CA GLN A 73 13.39 -3.64 0.07
C GLN A 73 11.91 -3.76 0.38
N SER A 74 11.32 -2.65 0.83
CA SER A 74 9.90 -2.59 1.14
C SER A 74 9.18 -1.66 0.18
N TRP A 75 8.44 -2.24 -0.75
CA TRP A 75 7.61 -1.45 -1.66
C TRP A 75 6.34 -0.91 -0.99
N VAL A 76 6.02 -1.42 0.20
CA VAL A 76 4.88 -0.95 1.01
C VAL A 76 4.96 0.53 1.32
N VAL A 77 6.18 1.09 1.42
CA VAL A 77 6.37 2.52 1.72
C VAL A 77 5.74 3.43 0.67
N PHE A 78 5.46 2.91 -0.52
CA PHE A 78 4.78 3.67 -1.57
C PHE A 78 3.27 3.70 -1.40
N ASN A 79 2.71 2.83 -0.56
CA ASN A 79 1.28 2.76 -0.33
C ASN A 79 0.85 3.78 0.73
N ARG A 80 -0.32 4.37 0.54
CA ARG A 80 -0.84 5.40 1.46
C ARG A 80 -2.30 5.18 1.78
N LEU A 81 -2.59 5.11 3.08
CA LEU A 81 -3.95 5.11 3.60
C LEU A 81 -4.31 6.54 4.01
N GLN A 82 -5.52 6.96 3.68
CA GLN A 82 -6.04 8.25 4.08
C GLN A 82 -7.46 8.10 4.62
N SER A 83 -7.74 8.79 5.73
CA SER A 83 -9.09 8.91 6.26
C SER A 83 -9.58 10.33 6.09
N LYS A 84 -10.88 10.48 5.88
CA LYS A 84 -11.51 11.78 5.72
C LYS A 84 -12.79 11.85 6.55
N VAL A 85 -12.87 12.89 7.37
CA VAL A 85 -14.05 13.22 8.17
C VAL A 85 -14.44 14.65 7.79
N GLY A 86 -15.58 14.82 7.10
CA GLY A 86 -15.92 16.11 6.51
C GLY A 86 -14.82 16.55 5.54
N ASP A 87 -14.26 17.75 5.77
CA ASP A 87 -13.16 18.26 4.95
C ASP A 87 -11.77 17.94 5.50
N LEU A 88 -11.70 17.25 6.64
CA LEU A 88 -10.45 16.97 7.32
C LEU A 88 -9.91 15.59 6.87
N SER A 89 -8.72 15.61 6.25
CA SER A 89 -8.00 14.39 5.86
C SER A 89 -6.89 14.11 6.85
N ARG A 90 -6.70 12.83 7.17
CA ARG A 90 -5.63 12.37 8.07
C ARG A 90 -4.94 11.15 7.53
N GLU A 91 -3.66 11.02 7.84
CA GLU A 91 -2.85 9.86 7.54
C GLU A 91 -2.58 9.06 8.82
N PRO A 92 -2.22 7.76 8.71
CA PRO A 92 -1.80 6.97 9.86
C PRO A 92 -0.57 7.58 10.53
N PHE A 93 -0.47 7.42 11.85
CA PHE A 93 0.75 7.80 12.57
C PHE A 93 1.81 6.69 12.52
N GLY A 94 1.46 5.50 12.06
CA GLY A 94 2.38 4.39 11.92
C GLY A 94 1.72 3.18 11.29
N TYR A 95 2.55 2.18 11.01
CA TYR A 95 2.07 0.91 10.47
C TYR A 95 2.99 -0.22 10.92
N SER A 96 2.45 -1.44 10.90
CA SER A 96 3.19 -2.66 11.16
C SER A 96 3.07 -3.58 9.96
N ILE A 97 4.21 -4.04 9.45
CA ILE A 97 4.22 -4.99 8.33
C ILE A 97 4.03 -6.39 8.91
N GLU A 98 2.92 -7.03 8.55
CA GLU A 98 2.61 -8.39 9.01
C GLU A 98 3.29 -9.44 8.15
N GLY A 99 3.49 -9.14 6.87
CA GLY A 99 4.21 -10.00 5.94
C GLY A 99 4.36 -9.32 4.60
N GLN A 100 5.43 -9.67 3.89
CA GLN A 100 5.63 -9.16 2.53
C GLN A 100 6.63 -10.01 1.76
N ASP A 101 6.46 -10.03 0.45
CA ASP A 101 7.45 -10.50 -0.51
C ASP A 101 7.32 -9.69 -1.81
N SER A 102 7.84 -10.19 -2.93
CA SER A 102 7.75 -9.48 -4.22
C SER A 102 6.35 -9.47 -4.81
N THR A 103 5.41 -10.26 -4.28
CA THR A 103 4.06 -10.43 -4.83
C THR A 103 2.97 -9.90 -3.94
N PHE A 104 3.21 -9.79 -2.63
CA PHE A 104 2.20 -9.30 -1.70
C PHE A 104 2.82 -8.51 -0.55
N ALA A 105 1.97 -7.71 0.10
CA ALA A 105 2.26 -7.12 1.41
C ALA A 105 0.99 -7.08 2.23
N GLU A 106 1.11 -7.40 3.51
CA GLU A 106 0.03 -7.28 4.49
C GLU A 106 0.49 -6.36 5.59
N VAL A 107 -0.26 -5.29 5.81
CA VAL A 107 0.12 -4.18 6.68
C VAL A 107 -1.05 -3.80 7.57
N THR A 108 -0.77 -3.56 8.84
CA THR A 108 -1.72 -2.96 9.76
C THR A 108 -1.38 -1.50 9.93
N TYR A 109 -2.30 -0.62 9.56
CA TYR A 109 -2.16 0.82 9.72
C TYR A 109 -2.83 1.27 11.01
N HIS A 110 -2.22 2.25 11.67
CA HIS A 110 -2.71 2.81 12.94
C HIS A 110 -3.09 4.26 12.75
N LEU A 111 -4.36 4.55 12.93
CA LEU A 111 -4.91 5.91 12.85
C LEU A 111 -5.08 6.49 14.26
N PRO A 112 -4.74 7.78 14.46
CA PRO A 112 -4.68 8.37 15.80
C PRO A 112 -6.04 8.73 16.40
N ALA A 113 -7.12 8.24 15.80
CA ALA A 113 -8.48 8.56 16.22
C ALA A 113 -9.40 7.36 16.13
N ALA A 114 -10.40 7.31 17.01
CA ALA A 114 -11.54 6.43 16.83
C ALA A 114 -12.42 7.08 15.75
N LEU A 115 -12.30 6.60 14.51
CA LEU A 115 -13.00 7.19 13.39
C LEU A 115 -14.53 7.01 13.52
N PRO A 116 -15.34 8.06 13.25
CA PRO A 116 -16.79 7.91 13.21
C PRO A 116 -17.22 7.02 12.06
N ALA A 117 -18.43 6.48 12.14
CA ALA A 117 -18.95 5.55 11.14
C ALA A 117 -19.06 6.17 9.75
N ASP A 118 -19.23 7.48 9.65
CA ASP A 118 -19.32 8.20 8.37
C ASP A 118 -17.97 8.65 7.81
N ALA A 119 -16.89 8.41 8.53
CA ALA A 119 -15.54 8.65 7.99
C ALA A 119 -15.31 7.76 6.76
N THR A 120 -14.67 8.30 5.74
CA THR A 120 -14.34 7.56 4.53
C THR A 120 -12.85 7.23 4.49
N LEU A 121 -12.55 6.06 3.96
CA LEU A 121 -11.18 5.61 3.79
C LEU A 121 -10.86 5.48 2.31
N SER A 122 -9.64 5.87 1.94
CA SER A 122 -9.10 5.65 0.61
C SER A 122 -7.68 5.12 0.72
N TYR A 123 -7.26 4.37 -0.28
CA TYR A 123 -5.95 3.74 -0.30
C TYR A 123 -5.30 3.94 -1.66
N ARG A 124 -4.08 4.43 -1.65
CA ARG A 124 -3.25 4.47 -2.85
C ARG A 124 -2.26 3.34 -2.76
N ALA A 125 -2.34 2.42 -3.70
CA ALA A 125 -1.53 1.22 -3.69
C ALA A 125 -0.65 1.12 -4.92
N LEU A 126 0.57 0.65 -4.72
CA LEU A 126 1.42 0.19 -5.81
C LEU A 126 0.80 -1.07 -6.40
N ALA A 127 0.50 -1.05 -7.69
CA ALA A 127 -0.16 -2.16 -8.38
C ALA A 127 0.82 -3.02 -9.17
N SER A 128 1.89 -2.46 -9.67
CA SER A 128 2.91 -3.20 -10.39
C SER A 128 4.27 -2.56 -10.30
N MET A 129 5.31 -3.39 -10.45
CA MET A 129 6.71 -3.01 -10.51
C MET A 129 7.32 -3.59 -11.77
N ARG A 130 8.39 -3.00 -12.26
CA ARG A 130 9.13 -3.53 -13.38
C ARG A 130 10.62 -3.23 -13.25
N LYS A 131 11.44 -4.01 -13.91
CA LYS A 131 12.86 -3.70 -14.09
C LYS A 131 13.03 -2.77 -15.27
N VAL A 132 13.85 -1.76 -15.07
CA VAL A 132 14.26 -0.84 -16.13
C VAL A 132 15.75 -0.96 -16.28
N PRO A 133 16.29 -1.22 -17.48
CA PRO A 133 17.72 -1.23 -17.70
C PRO A 133 18.30 0.16 -17.46
N ILE A 134 19.42 0.19 -16.73
CA ILE A 134 20.17 1.41 -16.48
C ILE A 134 21.49 1.28 -17.24
N ARG A 135 21.81 2.32 -18.01
CA ARG A 135 23.10 2.44 -18.68
C ARG A 135 23.77 3.70 -18.19
N LEU A 136 24.92 3.51 -17.55
CA LEU A 136 25.74 4.61 -17.06
C LEU A 136 26.97 4.74 -17.96
N ASP A 137 27.15 5.93 -18.53
CA ASP A 137 28.31 6.27 -19.37
C ASP A 137 29.16 7.26 -18.60
N PHE A 138 30.37 6.84 -18.27
CA PHE A 138 31.33 7.66 -17.53
C PHE A 138 32.23 8.55 -18.41
N LYS A 139 32.05 8.49 -19.73
CA LYS A 139 32.77 9.38 -20.63
C LYS A 139 32.35 10.82 -20.39
N GLY A 140 33.32 11.69 -20.22
CA GLY A 140 33.06 13.10 -19.97
C GLY A 140 32.75 13.45 -18.52
N ILE A 141 32.73 12.48 -17.63
CA ILE A 141 32.63 12.75 -16.20
C ILE A 141 33.98 13.24 -15.71
N PRO A 142 34.08 14.47 -15.17
CA PRO A 142 35.39 14.99 -14.73
C PRO A 142 35.93 14.18 -13.55
N PRO A 143 37.19 13.82 -13.59
CA PRO A 143 37.85 13.21 -12.45
C PRO A 143 37.99 14.25 -11.32
N TRP A 144 37.82 13.83 -10.10
CA TRP A 144 38.05 14.66 -8.92
C TRP A 144 38.98 13.99 -7.95
#